data_2059dc2fed9b4f250e1d0d2a2fc78160
#
_entry.id   2059dc2fed9b4f250e1d0d2a2fc78160
#
_cell.length_a   1.000
_cell.length_b   1.000
_cell.length_c   1.000
_cell.angle_alpha   90.00
_cell.angle_beta   90.00
_cell.angle_gamma   90.00
#
_symmetry.space_group_name_H-M   'P 1'
#
loop_
_entity.id
_entity.type
_entity.pdbx_description
1 polymer ?
#
loop_
_entity_poly.entity_id
_entity_poly.type
_entity_poly.pdbx_seq_one_letter_code
_entity_poly.pdbx_strand_id
1 'polypeptide(L)'
;MTSDRGALTALHLLLVWALMTAAMPVLGFALMATAWSAGSGALVPALALGMPSAVALLTVAGAPARTVVPLCASVPKRLGWAALVFLLGTLGVLAGLAVYDDGVQLGSASTRVALTGAPYAVAAAFFVPNRWVRLGATAALAAAVAYGGFVGPGQARQRRHTAEVARYREYRELLYTIDTPPGMSAARAQAGPAVFTVEYHSDRRDGYVALGVRKPLAPRPSCPTPPEKDVTCTVNERGEMRVVEPLPGGGHHVTLTRRHGTAEAEITSQTLDEPALRHLLDTLHPLSDAELERLMEEKVIVRGIGRSVPAVSPPMT
;
A
#
# COMPACT_ATOMS: atom_id res chain seq x y z
N MET A 1 -23.42 -3.64 -48.16
CA MET A 1 -23.63 -4.78 -47.25
C MET A 1 -22.47 -5.03 -46.25
N THR A 2 -21.25 -4.54 -46.46
CA THR A 2 -20.12 -4.68 -45.49
C THR A 2 -20.18 -3.68 -44.34
N SER A 3 -20.73 -2.49 -44.58
CA SER A 3 -20.88 -1.42 -43.55
C SER A 3 -21.78 -1.82 -42.39
N ASP A 4 -22.90 -2.50 -42.68
CA ASP A 4 -23.90 -2.84 -41.64
C ASP A 4 -23.38 -3.89 -40.64
N ARG A 5 -22.54 -4.85 -41.09
CA ARG A 5 -21.95 -5.86 -40.24
C ARG A 5 -20.91 -5.24 -39.26
N GLY A 6 -20.17 -4.22 -39.73
CA GLY A 6 -19.23 -3.48 -38.89
C GLY A 6 -19.94 -2.74 -37.74
N ALA A 7 -21.03 -2.05 -38.10
CA ALA A 7 -21.83 -1.31 -37.13
C ALA A 7 -22.48 -2.24 -36.08
N LEU A 8 -23.00 -3.39 -36.49
CA LEU A 8 -23.56 -4.40 -35.57
C LEU A 8 -22.49 -4.99 -34.64
N THR A 9 -21.29 -5.24 -35.16
CA THR A 9 -20.16 -5.70 -34.35
C THR A 9 -19.77 -4.67 -33.28
N ALA A 10 -19.62 -3.40 -33.69
CA ALA A 10 -19.29 -2.31 -32.76
C ALA A 10 -20.37 -2.14 -31.69
N LEU A 11 -21.64 -2.16 -32.06
CA LEU A 11 -22.75 -2.07 -31.16
C LEU A 11 -22.75 -3.22 -30.15
N HIS A 12 -22.49 -4.46 -30.61
CA HIS A 12 -22.39 -5.61 -29.71
C HIS A 12 -21.25 -5.48 -28.68
N LEU A 13 -20.07 -5.06 -29.12
CA LEU A 13 -18.93 -4.88 -28.22
C LEU A 13 -19.18 -3.74 -27.22
N LEU A 14 -19.81 -2.65 -27.66
CA LEU A 14 -20.25 -1.56 -26.77
C LEU A 14 -21.29 -2.03 -25.76
N LEU A 15 -22.24 -2.87 -26.19
CA LEU A 15 -23.23 -3.44 -25.29
C LEU A 15 -22.59 -4.30 -24.21
N VAL A 16 -21.65 -5.19 -24.60
CA VAL A 16 -20.90 -6.04 -23.64
C VAL A 16 -20.10 -5.15 -22.68
N TRP A 17 -19.40 -4.15 -23.20
CA TRP A 17 -18.64 -3.19 -22.39
C TRP A 17 -19.52 -2.45 -21.39
N ALA A 18 -20.60 -1.84 -21.83
CA ALA A 18 -21.50 -1.06 -20.97
C ALA A 18 -22.17 -1.93 -19.91
N LEU A 19 -22.63 -3.12 -20.29
CA LEU A 19 -23.26 -4.07 -19.38
C LEU A 19 -22.30 -4.50 -18.27
N MET A 20 -21.07 -4.85 -18.63
CA MET A 20 -20.08 -5.33 -17.64
C MET A 20 -19.49 -4.17 -16.83
N THR A 21 -19.39 -2.97 -17.41
CA THR A 21 -19.05 -1.74 -16.67
C THR A 21 -20.07 -1.43 -15.55
N ALA A 22 -21.34 -1.73 -15.78
CA ALA A 22 -22.38 -1.57 -14.75
C ALA A 22 -22.43 -2.76 -13.76
N ALA A 23 -22.37 -3.99 -14.28
CA ALA A 23 -22.55 -5.21 -13.47
C ALA A 23 -21.38 -5.49 -12.51
N MET A 24 -20.14 -5.31 -12.96
CA MET A 24 -18.96 -5.71 -12.17
C MET A 24 -18.74 -4.85 -10.91
N PRO A 25 -18.88 -3.52 -10.92
CA PRO A 25 -18.83 -2.72 -9.70
C PRO A 25 -19.94 -3.09 -8.71
N VAL A 26 -21.16 -3.35 -9.20
CA VAL A 26 -22.29 -3.77 -8.35
C VAL A 26 -21.99 -5.11 -7.67
N LEU A 27 -21.47 -6.08 -8.43
CA LEU A 27 -21.06 -7.38 -7.88
C LEU A 27 -19.92 -7.21 -6.86
N GLY A 28 -18.90 -6.44 -7.18
CA GLY A 28 -17.78 -6.13 -6.28
C GLY A 28 -18.24 -5.47 -4.98
N PHE A 29 -19.14 -4.49 -5.08
CA PHE A 29 -19.71 -3.83 -3.91
C PHE A 29 -20.58 -4.79 -3.06
N ALA A 30 -21.39 -5.62 -3.70
CA ALA A 30 -22.18 -6.63 -3.01
C ALA A 30 -21.31 -7.63 -2.26
N LEU A 31 -20.20 -8.11 -2.86
CA LEU A 31 -19.24 -8.99 -2.21
C LEU A 31 -18.55 -8.31 -1.01
N MET A 32 -18.16 -7.05 -1.15
CA MET A 32 -17.57 -6.28 -0.07
C MET A 32 -18.55 -6.07 1.09
N ALA A 33 -19.79 -5.71 0.79
CA ALA A 33 -20.85 -5.52 1.79
C ALA A 33 -21.16 -6.82 2.54
N THR A 34 -21.23 -7.95 1.83
CA THR A 34 -21.45 -9.27 2.45
C THR A 34 -20.28 -9.70 3.33
N ALA A 35 -19.04 -9.44 2.90
CA ALA A 35 -17.84 -9.72 3.70
C ALA A 35 -17.84 -8.94 5.02
N TRP A 36 -18.27 -7.68 4.99
CA TRP A 36 -18.34 -6.82 6.18
C TRP A 36 -19.47 -7.17 7.13
N SER A 37 -20.68 -7.48 6.59
CA SER A 37 -21.87 -7.72 7.41
C SER A 37 -22.00 -9.14 7.95
N ALA A 38 -21.56 -10.15 7.21
CA ALA A 38 -21.80 -11.57 7.52
C ALA A 38 -20.51 -12.43 7.55
N GLY A 39 -19.33 -11.78 7.39
CA GLY A 39 -18.05 -12.47 7.41
C GLY A 39 -17.75 -13.26 6.14
N SER A 40 -16.58 -13.95 6.14
CA SER A 40 -16.08 -14.68 4.97
C SER A 40 -16.97 -15.84 4.51
N GLY A 41 -17.75 -16.43 5.40
CA GLY A 41 -18.68 -17.53 5.07
C GLY A 41 -19.80 -17.12 4.12
N ALA A 42 -20.22 -15.85 4.12
CA ALA A 42 -21.25 -15.34 3.23
C ALA A 42 -20.77 -15.03 1.80
N LEU A 43 -19.47 -15.03 1.56
CA LEU A 43 -18.91 -14.82 0.23
C LEU A 43 -19.24 -15.94 -0.75
N VAL A 44 -19.27 -17.20 -0.27
CA VAL A 44 -19.55 -18.37 -1.13
C VAL A 44 -20.95 -18.28 -1.75
N PRO A 45 -22.05 -18.08 -0.99
CA PRO A 45 -23.38 -17.94 -1.59
C PRO A 45 -23.50 -16.67 -2.45
N ALA A 46 -22.83 -15.56 -2.08
CA ALA A 46 -22.85 -14.35 -2.90
C ALA A 46 -22.17 -14.58 -4.26
N LEU A 47 -21.07 -15.30 -4.32
CA LEU A 47 -20.41 -15.68 -5.57
C LEU A 47 -21.26 -16.70 -6.36
N ALA A 48 -21.85 -17.67 -5.68
CA ALA A 48 -22.71 -18.70 -6.31
C ALA A 48 -23.94 -18.10 -7.00
N LEU A 49 -24.44 -16.96 -6.55
CA LEU A 49 -25.53 -16.24 -7.20
C LEU A 49 -25.02 -15.19 -8.21
N GLY A 50 -23.97 -14.45 -7.86
CA GLY A 50 -23.46 -13.34 -8.67
C GLY A 50 -22.82 -13.80 -9.99
N MET A 51 -22.02 -14.87 -9.96
CA MET A 51 -21.36 -15.36 -11.18
C MET A 51 -22.38 -15.87 -12.24
N PRO A 52 -23.34 -16.75 -11.90
CA PRO A 52 -24.36 -17.19 -12.87
C PRO A 52 -25.21 -16.01 -13.39
N SER A 53 -25.50 -15.02 -12.55
CA SER A 53 -26.25 -13.83 -12.97
C SER A 53 -25.48 -13.01 -14.01
N ALA A 54 -24.17 -12.82 -13.83
CA ALA A 54 -23.32 -12.13 -14.81
C ALA A 54 -23.22 -12.92 -16.15
N VAL A 55 -23.09 -14.25 -16.08
CA VAL A 55 -23.10 -15.11 -17.27
C VAL A 55 -24.46 -15.09 -17.95
N ALA A 56 -25.56 -15.07 -17.21
CA ALA A 56 -26.91 -14.95 -17.78
C ALA A 56 -27.08 -13.61 -18.52
N LEU A 57 -26.63 -12.50 -17.93
CA LEU A 57 -26.64 -11.17 -18.56
C LEU A 57 -25.85 -11.17 -19.89
N LEU A 58 -24.64 -11.76 -19.91
CA LEU A 58 -23.85 -11.90 -21.12
C LEU A 58 -24.54 -12.79 -22.16
N THR A 59 -25.23 -13.88 -21.71
CA THR A 59 -26.00 -14.76 -22.59
C THR A 59 -27.13 -14.00 -23.27
N VAL A 60 -27.82 -13.10 -22.54
CA VAL A 60 -28.85 -12.23 -23.12
C VAL A 60 -28.24 -11.23 -24.09
N ALA A 61 -27.12 -10.58 -23.70
CA ALA A 61 -26.38 -9.64 -24.55
C ALA A 61 -25.86 -10.30 -25.86
N GLY A 62 -25.60 -11.61 -25.85
CA GLY A 62 -25.24 -12.39 -27.04
C GLY A 62 -26.42 -12.69 -27.99
N ALA A 63 -27.66 -12.44 -27.55
CA ALA A 63 -28.84 -12.78 -28.38
C ALA A 63 -28.91 -11.98 -29.71
N PRO A 64 -28.69 -10.66 -29.74
CA PRO A 64 -28.66 -9.87 -31.00
C PRO A 64 -27.43 -10.18 -31.83
N ALA A 65 -26.36 -10.76 -31.28
CA ALA A 65 -25.11 -11.03 -31.99
C ALA A 65 -25.11 -12.31 -32.85
N ARG A 66 -26.23 -13.03 -32.94
CA ARG A 66 -26.33 -14.30 -33.70
C ARG A 66 -25.86 -14.19 -35.15
N THR A 67 -26.07 -13.04 -35.78
CA THR A 67 -25.70 -12.78 -37.18
C THR A 67 -24.22 -12.43 -37.34
N VAL A 68 -23.55 -12.05 -36.26
CA VAL A 68 -22.16 -11.56 -36.29
C VAL A 68 -21.21 -12.56 -35.65
N VAL A 69 -21.65 -13.26 -34.56
CA VAL A 69 -20.82 -14.23 -33.82
C VAL A 69 -21.39 -15.64 -33.99
N PRO A 70 -20.70 -16.55 -34.70
CA PRO A 70 -21.19 -17.91 -34.93
C PRO A 70 -21.45 -18.72 -33.65
N LEU A 71 -20.69 -18.46 -32.57
CA LEU A 71 -20.88 -19.08 -31.26
C LEU A 71 -22.17 -18.66 -30.56
N CYS A 72 -22.86 -17.62 -31.04
CA CYS A 72 -24.14 -17.20 -30.48
C CYS A 72 -25.36 -17.78 -31.21
N ALA A 73 -25.17 -18.69 -32.16
CA ALA A 73 -26.24 -19.24 -33.04
C ALA A 73 -27.27 -20.11 -32.27
N SER A 74 -26.84 -20.83 -31.23
CA SER A 74 -27.73 -21.67 -30.39
C SER A 74 -27.57 -21.31 -28.89
N VAL A 75 -28.58 -21.61 -28.09
CA VAL A 75 -28.55 -21.31 -26.64
C VAL A 75 -27.37 -21.95 -25.94
N PRO A 76 -27.03 -23.25 -26.11
CA PRO A 76 -25.90 -23.84 -25.40
C PRO A 76 -24.55 -23.23 -25.85
N LYS A 77 -24.38 -22.94 -27.16
CA LYS A 77 -23.16 -22.29 -27.65
C LYS A 77 -23.03 -20.87 -27.11
N ARG A 78 -24.13 -20.14 -26.98
CA ARG A 78 -24.17 -18.80 -26.42
C ARG A 78 -23.81 -18.78 -24.94
N LEU A 79 -24.29 -19.76 -24.18
CA LEU A 79 -23.92 -19.93 -22.77
C LEU A 79 -22.41 -20.21 -22.64
N GLY A 80 -21.86 -21.11 -23.48
CA GLY A 80 -20.42 -21.37 -23.52
C GLY A 80 -19.61 -20.13 -23.87
N TRP A 81 -20.06 -19.34 -24.87
CA TRP A 81 -19.43 -18.05 -25.21
C TRP A 81 -19.48 -17.07 -24.04
N ALA A 82 -20.63 -16.91 -23.39
CA ALA A 82 -20.80 -16.02 -22.25
C ALA A 82 -19.89 -16.42 -21.07
N ALA A 83 -19.79 -17.71 -20.78
CA ALA A 83 -18.90 -18.24 -19.73
C ALA A 83 -17.41 -17.95 -20.06
N LEU A 84 -16.98 -18.17 -21.30
CA LEU A 84 -15.60 -17.84 -21.71
C LEU A 84 -15.31 -16.35 -21.65
N VAL A 85 -16.21 -15.50 -22.14
CA VAL A 85 -16.05 -14.04 -22.06
C VAL A 85 -16.00 -13.59 -20.60
N PHE A 86 -16.85 -14.16 -19.75
CA PHE A 86 -16.86 -13.87 -18.31
C PHE A 86 -15.53 -14.26 -17.66
N LEU A 87 -15.05 -15.47 -17.87
CA LEU A 87 -13.78 -15.95 -17.29
C LEU A 87 -12.58 -15.10 -17.74
N LEU A 88 -12.44 -14.90 -19.06
CA LEU A 88 -11.32 -14.13 -19.61
C LEU A 88 -11.40 -12.67 -19.18
N GLY A 89 -12.58 -12.06 -19.18
CA GLY A 89 -12.80 -10.71 -18.72
C GLY A 89 -12.48 -10.54 -17.24
N THR A 90 -12.91 -11.49 -16.39
CA THR A 90 -12.63 -11.47 -14.95
C THR A 90 -11.14 -11.62 -14.67
N LEU A 91 -10.43 -12.51 -15.37
CA LEU A 91 -8.98 -12.62 -15.29
C LEU A 91 -8.30 -11.29 -15.67
N GLY A 92 -8.79 -10.61 -16.71
CA GLY A 92 -8.31 -9.28 -17.09
C GLY A 92 -8.54 -8.21 -16.03
N VAL A 93 -9.70 -8.22 -15.36
CA VAL A 93 -9.98 -7.31 -14.23
C VAL A 93 -9.06 -7.61 -13.05
N LEU A 94 -8.87 -8.88 -12.68
CA LEU A 94 -7.98 -9.27 -11.59
C LEU A 94 -6.53 -8.87 -11.87
N ALA A 95 -6.05 -9.06 -13.10
CA ALA A 95 -4.74 -8.59 -13.52
C ALA A 95 -4.62 -7.05 -13.42
N GLY A 96 -5.67 -6.33 -13.82
CA GLY A 96 -5.74 -4.87 -13.67
C GLY A 96 -5.73 -4.41 -12.21
N LEU A 97 -6.40 -5.13 -11.32
CA LEU A 97 -6.39 -4.85 -9.88
C LEU A 97 -5.00 -5.09 -9.27
N ALA A 98 -4.31 -6.15 -9.66
CA ALA A 98 -2.95 -6.41 -9.20
C ALA A 98 -1.99 -5.26 -9.60
N VAL A 99 -2.09 -4.78 -10.86
CA VAL A 99 -1.32 -3.62 -11.34
C VAL A 99 -1.69 -2.33 -10.59
N TYR A 100 -2.98 -2.16 -10.24
CA TYR A 100 -3.44 -1.03 -9.45
C TYR A 100 -2.92 -1.06 -8.02
N ASP A 101 -2.87 -2.22 -7.38
CA ASP A 101 -2.31 -2.39 -6.03
C ASP A 101 -0.82 -2.04 -5.98
N ASP A 102 -0.11 -2.26 -7.08
CA ASP A 102 1.27 -1.77 -7.27
C ASP A 102 1.39 -0.23 -7.37
N GLY A 103 0.28 0.52 -7.24
CA GLY A 103 0.21 1.97 -7.16
C GLY A 103 0.15 2.69 -8.51
N VAL A 104 -0.20 1.99 -9.58
CA VAL A 104 -0.51 2.61 -10.87
C VAL A 104 -1.83 3.36 -10.77
N GLN A 105 -1.76 4.70 -10.91
CA GLN A 105 -2.98 5.52 -10.89
C GLN A 105 -3.71 5.45 -12.23
N LEU A 106 -4.91 4.88 -12.22
CA LEU A 106 -5.78 4.74 -13.40
C LEU A 106 -6.72 5.97 -13.61
N GLY A 107 -6.29 7.15 -13.19
CA GLY A 107 -7.07 8.37 -13.37
C GLY A 107 -8.25 8.52 -12.40
N SER A 108 -9.35 9.13 -12.86
CA SER A 108 -10.54 9.41 -12.04
C SER A 108 -11.33 8.14 -11.68
N ALA A 109 -12.24 8.24 -10.70
CA ALA A 109 -13.13 7.13 -10.33
C ALA A 109 -13.98 6.65 -11.51
N SER A 110 -14.49 7.57 -12.33
CA SER A 110 -15.26 7.25 -13.54
C SER A 110 -14.43 6.46 -14.56
N THR A 111 -13.16 6.83 -14.77
CA THR A 111 -12.24 6.10 -15.64
C THR A 111 -12.02 4.68 -15.14
N ARG A 112 -11.84 4.50 -13.83
CA ARG A 112 -11.66 3.17 -13.22
C ARG A 112 -12.87 2.28 -13.42
N VAL A 113 -14.08 2.83 -13.20
CA VAL A 113 -15.33 2.11 -13.46
C VAL A 113 -15.46 1.72 -14.94
N ALA A 114 -15.20 2.64 -15.87
CA ALA A 114 -15.25 2.38 -17.30
C ALA A 114 -14.25 1.28 -17.74
N LEU A 115 -13.07 1.23 -17.13
CA LEU A 115 -12.06 0.21 -17.40
C LEU A 115 -12.45 -1.19 -16.93
N THR A 116 -13.39 -1.35 -15.97
CA THR A 116 -13.81 -2.69 -15.53
C THR A 116 -14.53 -3.48 -16.64
N GLY A 117 -15.21 -2.82 -17.56
CA GLY A 117 -15.88 -3.46 -18.71
C GLY A 117 -14.94 -3.78 -19.88
N ALA A 118 -13.80 -3.08 -19.98
CA ALA A 118 -12.91 -3.20 -21.14
C ALA A 118 -12.38 -4.63 -21.38
N PRO A 119 -11.90 -5.38 -20.36
CA PRO A 119 -11.43 -6.76 -20.56
C PRO A 119 -12.50 -7.69 -21.14
N TYR A 120 -13.77 -7.48 -20.78
CA TYR A 120 -14.89 -8.29 -21.30
C TYR A 120 -15.17 -7.98 -22.77
N ALA A 121 -15.11 -6.71 -23.16
CA ALA A 121 -15.25 -6.31 -24.57
C ALA A 121 -14.09 -6.84 -25.42
N VAL A 122 -12.85 -6.79 -24.90
CA VAL A 122 -11.67 -7.38 -25.55
C VAL A 122 -11.85 -8.90 -25.68
N ALA A 123 -12.25 -9.60 -24.63
CA ALA A 123 -12.52 -11.02 -24.66
C ALA A 123 -13.62 -11.38 -25.68
N ALA A 124 -14.72 -10.63 -25.72
CA ALA A 124 -15.78 -10.82 -26.71
C ALA A 124 -15.30 -10.60 -28.16
N ALA A 125 -14.40 -9.63 -28.37
CA ALA A 125 -13.83 -9.31 -29.70
C ALA A 125 -13.01 -10.45 -30.31
N PHE A 126 -12.39 -11.33 -29.51
CA PHE A 126 -11.69 -12.52 -30.00
C PHE A 126 -12.61 -13.53 -30.70
N PHE A 127 -13.89 -13.55 -30.36
CA PHE A 127 -14.87 -14.47 -30.95
C PHE A 127 -15.57 -13.93 -32.19
N VAL A 128 -15.28 -12.68 -32.54
CA VAL A 128 -15.78 -12.07 -33.80
C VAL A 128 -14.97 -12.62 -34.98
N PRO A 129 -15.59 -13.04 -36.07
CA PRO A 129 -14.89 -13.62 -37.25
C PRO A 129 -14.04 -12.61 -38.04
N ASN A 130 -14.19 -11.32 -37.76
CA ASN A 130 -13.44 -10.26 -38.44
C ASN A 130 -11.97 -10.22 -37.95
N ARG A 131 -11.03 -10.45 -38.92
CA ARG A 131 -9.58 -10.45 -38.62
C ARG A 131 -9.07 -9.13 -38.02
N TRP A 132 -9.61 -8.01 -38.41
CA TRP A 132 -9.19 -6.69 -37.93
C TRP A 132 -9.62 -6.46 -36.50
N VAL A 133 -10.81 -6.93 -36.11
CA VAL A 133 -11.30 -6.87 -34.72
C VAL A 133 -10.44 -7.75 -33.82
N ARG A 134 -10.08 -8.95 -34.26
CA ARG A 134 -9.17 -9.84 -33.53
C ARG A 134 -7.78 -9.24 -33.36
N LEU A 135 -7.22 -8.67 -34.45
CA LEU A 135 -5.92 -7.98 -34.37
C LEU A 135 -5.96 -6.79 -33.39
N GLY A 136 -7.03 -6.00 -33.40
CA GLY A 136 -7.26 -4.94 -32.47
C GLY A 136 -7.34 -5.45 -31.00
N ALA A 137 -8.07 -6.53 -30.76
CA ALA A 137 -8.15 -7.15 -29.42
C ALA A 137 -6.80 -7.71 -28.96
N THR A 138 -6.04 -8.35 -29.86
CA THR A 138 -4.69 -8.85 -29.58
C THR A 138 -3.73 -7.70 -29.25
N ALA A 139 -3.77 -6.62 -30.04
CA ALA A 139 -2.95 -5.43 -29.80
C ALA A 139 -3.30 -4.76 -28.48
N ALA A 140 -4.59 -4.63 -28.15
CA ALA A 140 -5.04 -4.09 -26.85
C ALA A 140 -4.57 -4.95 -25.68
N LEU A 141 -4.66 -6.27 -25.80
CA LEU A 141 -4.17 -7.20 -24.77
C LEU A 141 -2.65 -7.10 -24.63
N ALA A 142 -1.91 -7.10 -25.73
CA ALA A 142 -0.45 -6.96 -25.72
C ALA A 142 -0.02 -5.62 -25.08
N ALA A 143 -0.70 -4.53 -25.42
CA ALA A 143 -0.46 -3.22 -24.81
C ALA A 143 -0.76 -3.21 -23.31
N ALA A 144 -1.86 -3.84 -22.88
CA ALA A 144 -2.21 -3.94 -21.47
C ALA A 144 -1.18 -4.76 -20.68
N VAL A 145 -0.72 -5.89 -21.24
CA VAL A 145 0.33 -6.72 -20.63
C VAL A 145 1.67 -5.98 -20.59
N ALA A 146 2.07 -5.31 -21.68
CA ALA A 146 3.30 -4.53 -21.71
C ALA A 146 3.28 -3.37 -20.70
N TYR A 147 2.18 -2.64 -20.65
CA TYR A 147 2.03 -1.53 -19.68
C TYR A 147 1.97 -2.04 -18.26
N GLY A 148 1.12 -3.02 -17.96
CA GLY A 148 0.93 -3.56 -16.61
C GLY A 148 2.15 -4.32 -16.09
N GLY A 149 2.85 -5.06 -16.96
CA GLY A 149 4.00 -5.87 -16.58
C GLY A 149 5.32 -5.11 -16.48
N PHE A 150 5.54 -4.11 -17.34
CA PHE A 150 6.86 -3.47 -17.47
C PHE A 150 6.85 -1.96 -17.15
N VAL A 151 5.91 -1.21 -17.72
CA VAL A 151 5.94 0.25 -17.64
C VAL A 151 5.28 0.75 -16.34
N GLY A 152 4.11 0.23 -16.01
CA GLY A 152 3.32 0.66 -14.87
C GLY A 152 4.04 0.51 -13.52
N PRO A 153 4.60 -0.67 -13.19
CA PRO A 153 5.30 -0.88 -11.93
C PRO A 153 6.53 0.01 -11.76
N GLY A 154 7.28 0.25 -12.86
CA GLY A 154 8.43 1.16 -12.84
C GLY A 154 8.02 2.59 -12.50
N GLN A 155 7.02 3.13 -13.19
CA GLN A 155 6.49 4.47 -12.93
C GLN A 155 5.87 4.59 -11.54
N ALA A 156 5.18 3.54 -11.06
CA ALA A 156 4.59 3.53 -9.74
C ALA A 156 5.65 3.61 -8.64
N ARG A 157 6.73 2.83 -8.76
CA ARG A 157 7.87 2.89 -7.83
C ARG A 157 8.49 4.28 -7.80
N GLN A 158 8.76 4.86 -8.97
CA GLN A 158 9.31 6.22 -9.08
C GLN A 158 8.42 7.27 -8.40
N ARG A 159 7.10 7.22 -8.67
CA ARG A 159 6.12 8.15 -8.05
C ARG A 159 6.04 7.96 -6.54
N ARG A 160 6.03 6.72 -6.06
CA ARG A 160 6.05 6.41 -4.63
C ARG A 160 7.31 6.96 -3.97
N HIS A 161 8.48 6.70 -4.57
CA HIS A 161 9.75 7.22 -4.09
C HIS A 161 9.72 8.75 -4.01
N THR A 162 9.33 9.44 -5.09
CA THR A 162 9.24 10.91 -5.12
C THR A 162 8.26 11.45 -4.08
N ALA A 163 7.10 10.82 -3.92
CA ALA A 163 6.10 11.23 -2.93
C ALA A 163 6.58 11.00 -1.48
N GLU A 164 7.32 9.92 -1.25
CA GLU A 164 7.95 9.65 0.05
C GLU A 164 9.03 10.68 0.37
N VAL A 165 9.95 10.93 -0.55
CA VAL A 165 10.98 11.99 -0.38
C VAL A 165 10.34 13.35 -0.11
N ALA A 166 9.28 13.72 -0.84
CA ALA A 166 8.58 14.98 -0.62
C ALA A 166 7.96 15.06 0.78
N ARG A 167 7.38 13.96 1.26
CA ARG A 167 6.81 13.86 2.62
C ARG A 167 7.90 13.99 3.69
N TYR A 168 9.05 13.35 3.52
CA TYR A 168 10.16 13.50 4.46
C TYR A 168 10.68 14.94 4.49
N ARG A 169 10.80 15.57 3.34
CA ARG A 169 11.24 16.99 3.24
C ARG A 169 10.28 17.97 3.93
N GLU A 170 8.99 17.64 4.03
CA GLU A 170 8.01 18.45 4.77
C GLU A 170 8.33 18.52 6.27
N TYR A 171 8.94 17.47 6.83
CA TYR A 171 9.33 17.38 8.25
C TYR A 171 10.83 17.50 8.46
N ARG A 172 11.53 18.23 7.59
CA ARG A 172 12.99 18.37 7.62
C ARG A 172 13.54 18.82 8.98
N GLU A 173 12.77 19.58 9.74
CA GLU A 173 13.13 20.06 11.08
C GLU A 173 13.24 18.94 12.14
N LEU A 174 12.69 17.74 11.86
CA LEU A 174 12.76 16.57 12.72
C LEU A 174 13.69 15.49 12.19
N LEU A 175 14.19 15.64 10.96
CA LEU A 175 15.05 14.64 10.34
C LEU A 175 16.49 14.78 10.85
N TYR A 176 16.77 14.14 11.97
CA TYR A 176 18.11 14.02 12.52
C TYR A 176 18.49 12.54 12.63
N THR A 177 19.76 12.27 12.45
CA THR A 177 20.33 10.93 12.65
C THR A 177 21.60 11.04 13.48
N ILE A 178 22.11 9.88 13.89
CA ILE A 178 23.39 9.73 14.58
C ILE A 178 24.35 8.92 13.71
N ASP A 179 25.62 8.98 14.00
CA ASP A 179 26.57 8.04 13.43
C ASP A 179 26.14 6.61 13.76
N THR A 180 26.25 5.72 12.77
CA THR A 180 25.85 4.32 12.96
C THR A 180 26.64 3.69 14.11
N PRO A 181 25.97 3.17 15.14
CA PRO A 181 26.69 2.54 16.26
C PRO A 181 27.56 1.36 15.79
N PRO A 182 28.75 1.17 16.36
CA PRO A 182 29.68 0.12 15.93
C PRO A 182 29.05 -1.27 15.94
N GLY A 183 29.09 -1.98 14.80
CA GLY A 183 28.53 -3.32 14.65
C GLY A 183 27.00 -3.37 14.60
N MET A 184 26.36 -2.27 14.32
CA MET A 184 24.91 -2.17 14.11
C MET A 184 24.63 -1.64 12.71
N SER A 185 23.42 -1.89 12.23
CA SER A 185 22.88 -1.34 10.99
C SER A 185 21.49 -0.74 11.27
N ALA A 186 21.10 0.27 10.50
CA ALA A 186 19.76 0.81 10.57
C ALA A 186 18.76 -0.23 10.06
N ALA A 187 17.89 -0.70 10.95
CA ALA A 187 16.93 -1.77 10.65
C ALA A 187 15.55 -1.20 10.30
N ARG A 188 15.22 -0.05 10.89
CA ARG A 188 13.90 0.58 10.71
C ARG A 188 13.99 2.08 10.88
N ALA A 189 13.35 2.82 9.98
CA ALA A 189 13.14 4.24 10.14
C ALA A 189 11.68 4.60 9.88
N GLN A 190 11.14 5.54 10.65
CA GLN A 190 9.76 6.02 10.50
C GLN A 190 9.73 7.53 10.64
N ALA A 191 9.06 8.22 9.71
CA ALA A 191 8.77 9.64 9.84
C ALA A 191 7.27 9.85 9.97
N GLY A 192 6.92 10.62 11.00
CA GLY A 192 5.57 11.09 11.23
C GLY A 192 5.53 12.59 11.45
N PRO A 193 4.33 13.19 11.55
CA PRO A 193 4.17 14.63 11.71
C PRO A 193 4.71 15.17 13.05
N ALA A 194 4.85 14.30 14.04
CA ALA A 194 5.28 14.67 15.39
C ALA A 194 6.64 14.08 15.79
N VAL A 195 7.08 13.01 15.15
CA VAL A 195 8.27 12.26 15.54
C VAL A 195 8.92 11.60 14.33
N PHE A 196 10.25 11.60 14.31
CA PHE A 196 11.08 10.78 13.45
C PHE A 196 11.81 9.77 14.31
N THR A 197 11.82 8.50 13.94
CA THR A 197 12.51 7.43 14.69
C THR A 197 13.41 6.63 13.77
N VAL A 198 14.59 6.24 14.27
CA VAL A 198 15.49 5.29 13.61
C VAL A 198 15.90 4.23 14.62
N GLU A 199 15.74 2.97 14.24
CA GLU A 199 16.13 1.81 15.04
C GLU A 199 17.37 1.16 14.44
N TYR A 200 18.38 0.92 15.25
CA TYR A 200 19.61 0.24 14.91
C TYR A 200 19.66 -1.11 15.61
N HIS A 201 19.96 -2.16 14.87
CA HIS A 201 20.08 -3.51 15.38
C HIS A 201 21.48 -4.06 15.13
N SER A 202 21.96 -4.89 16.04
CA SER A 202 23.22 -5.60 15.89
C SER A 202 23.03 -6.92 15.13
N ASP A 203 23.88 -7.20 14.16
CA ASP A 203 23.84 -8.45 13.40
C ASP A 203 24.29 -9.68 14.23
N ARG A 204 24.93 -9.47 15.38
CA ARG A 204 25.57 -10.53 16.16
C ARG A 204 25.02 -10.77 17.56
N ARG A 205 24.18 -9.88 18.08
CA ARG A 205 23.61 -9.95 19.42
C ARG A 205 22.26 -9.26 19.42
N ASP A 206 21.45 -9.50 20.44
CA ASP A 206 20.21 -8.79 20.67
C ASP A 206 20.42 -7.30 21.06
N GLY A 207 21.38 -6.65 20.37
CA GLY A 207 21.71 -5.24 20.56
C GLY A 207 20.71 -4.35 19.84
N TYR A 208 20.18 -3.39 20.56
CA TYR A 208 19.17 -2.48 20.08
C TYR A 208 19.49 -1.05 20.53
N VAL A 209 19.42 -0.11 19.59
CA VAL A 209 19.47 1.33 19.84
C VAL A 209 18.35 1.98 19.05
N ALA A 210 17.52 2.80 19.69
CA ALA A 210 16.55 3.61 18.98
C ALA A 210 16.83 5.10 19.22
N LEU A 211 16.79 5.86 18.15
CA LEU A 211 16.78 7.32 18.14
C LEU A 211 15.36 7.79 17.83
N GLY A 212 14.80 8.63 18.69
CA GLY A 212 13.56 9.37 18.45
C GLY A 212 13.84 10.86 18.42
N VAL A 213 13.35 11.57 17.41
CA VAL A 213 13.44 13.03 17.33
C VAL A 213 12.03 13.60 17.18
N ARG A 214 11.65 14.49 18.07
CA ARG A 214 10.30 15.06 18.13
C ARG A 214 10.31 16.55 18.41
N LYS A 215 9.19 17.22 18.19
CA LYS A 215 8.97 18.56 18.70
C LYS A 215 8.94 18.53 20.23
N PRO A 216 9.64 19.45 20.91
CA PRO A 216 9.64 19.47 22.36
C PRO A 216 8.24 19.59 22.95
N LEU A 217 7.91 18.74 23.90
CA LEU A 217 6.62 18.77 24.61
C LEU A 217 6.60 19.83 25.73
N ALA A 218 7.77 20.18 26.24
CA ALA A 218 7.94 21.14 27.32
C ALA A 218 9.15 22.04 27.06
N PRO A 219 9.25 23.22 27.69
CA PRO A 219 10.42 24.11 27.57
C PRO A 219 11.75 23.47 27.96
N ARG A 220 11.73 22.53 28.89
CA ARG A 220 12.88 21.71 29.32
C ARG A 220 12.42 20.29 29.61
N PRO A 221 13.26 19.28 29.31
CA PRO A 221 13.00 17.93 29.77
C PRO A 221 12.84 17.91 31.29
N SER A 222 11.84 17.19 31.78
CA SER A 222 11.55 17.07 33.22
C SER A 222 11.07 15.66 33.51
N CYS A 223 11.47 15.18 34.69
CA CYS A 223 11.02 13.90 35.18
C CYS A 223 9.51 13.90 35.46
N PRO A 224 8.80 12.79 35.20
CA PRO A 224 7.39 12.67 35.52
C PRO A 224 7.11 12.83 36.99
N THR A 225 5.99 13.47 37.29
CA THR A 225 5.53 13.65 38.68
C THR A 225 4.08 13.13 38.78
N PRO A 226 3.77 12.13 39.62
CA PRO A 226 4.66 11.41 40.53
C PRO A 226 5.68 10.51 39.78
N PRO A 227 6.81 10.17 40.43
CA PRO A 227 7.79 9.27 39.85
C PRO A 227 7.18 7.89 39.63
N GLU A 228 7.49 7.28 38.52
CA GLU A 228 7.04 5.93 38.19
C GLU A 228 7.80 4.91 39.07
N LYS A 229 7.09 3.87 39.49
CA LYS A 229 7.65 2.86 40.38
C LYS A 229 8.82 2.13 39.70
N ASP A 230 9.92 1.99 40.39
CA ASP A 230 11.14 1.33 39.96
C ASP A 230 11.89 2.03 38.79
N VAL A 231 11.46 3.22 38.33
CA VAL A 231 12.11 4.03 37.34
C VAL A 231 12.94 5.13 38.00
N THR A 232 14.22 5.20 37.62
CA THR A 232 15.10 6.29 38.06
C THR A 232 15.16 7.36 37.00
N CYS A 233 14.72 8.57 37.32
CA CYS A 233 14.82 9.72 36.42
C CYS A 233 15.67 10.82 37.05
N THR A 234 16.60 11.37 36.31
CA THR A 234 17.46 12.50 36.69
C THR A 234 17.61 13.48 35.55
N VAL A 235 17.69 14.77 35.88
CA VAL A 235 18.02 15.83 34.89
C VAL A 235 19.30 16.50 35.37
N ASN A 236 20.30 16.56 34.48
CA ASN A 236 21.56 17.17 34.80
C ASN A 236 21.54 18.70 34.55
N GLU A 237 22.60 19.40 34.93
CA GLU A 237 22.74 20.86 34.81
C GLU A 237 22.68 21.32 33.33
N ARG A 238 23.00 20.46 32.37
CA ARG A 238 22.93 20.73 30.91
C ARG A 238 21.53 20.56 30.35
N GLY A 239 20.53 20.16 31.20
CA GLY A 239 19.16 19.90 30.77
C GLY A 239 19.00 18.57 30.03
N GLU A 240 19.93 17.63 30.17
CA GLU A 240 19.82 16.27 29.67
C GLU A 240 19.05 15.43 30.70
N MET A 241 17.98 14.82 30.30
CA MET A 241 17.18 13.89 31.12
C MET A 241 17.66 12.47 30.87
N ARG A 242 17.88 11.76 31.99
CA ARG A 242 18.24 10.34 32.00
C ARG A 242 17.14 9.56 32.69
N VAL A 243 16.66 8.54 32.03
CA VAL A 243 15.69 7.58 32.57
C VAL A 243 16.30 6.19 32.53
N VAL A 244 16.19 5.47 33.62
CA VAL A 244 16.64 4.07 33.72
C VAL A 244 15.50 3.24 34.25
N GLU A 245 15.11 2.25 33.49
CA GLU A 245 14.06 1.30 33.76
C GLU A 245 14.65 -0.11 33.94
N PRO A 246 14.36 -0.83 35.01
CA PRO A 246 14.77 -2.23 35.11
C PRO A 246 13.96 -3.10 34.17
N LEU A 247 14.63 -4.05 33.52
CA LEU A 247 13.97 -5.00 32.64
C LEU A 247 13.56 -6.28 33.37
N PRO A 248 12.41 -6.88 33.06
CA PRO A 248 12.07 -8.21 33.52
C PRO A 248 13.13 -9.24 33.05
N GLY A 249 13.77 -9.90 34.01
CA GLY A 249 14.86 -10.85 33.70
C GLY A 249 16.27 -10.30 33.92
N GLY A 250 16.40 -9.07 34.36
CA GLY A 250 17.66 -8.39 34.66
C GLY A 250 18.14 -7.49 33.50
N GLY A 251 19.02 -6.56 33.81
CA GLY A 251 19.43 -5.52 32.87
C GLY A 251 18.61 -4.23 33.04
N HIS A 252 18.97 -3.23 32.26
CA HIS A 252 18.36 -1.91 32.33
C HIS A 252 18.11 -1.35 30.96
N HIS A 253 17.00 -0.66 30.83
CA HIS A 253 16.70 0.16 29.66
C HIS A 253 17.13 1.59 30.00
N VAL A 254 18.07 2.13 29.27
CA VAL A 254 18.59 3.48 29.48
C VAL A 254 18.11 4.39 28.37
N THR A 255 17.45 5.47 28.75
CA THR A 255 17.00 6.51 27.83
C THR A 255 17.66 7.83 28.19
N LEU A 256 18.27 8.49 27.21
CA LEU A 256 18.79 9.84 27.33
C LEU A 256 17.99 10.76 26.42
N THR A 257 17.49 11.87 26.98
CA THR A 257 16.75 12.89 26.24
C THR A 257 17.47 14.21 26.32
N ARG A 258 17.75 14.84 25.17
CA ARG A 258 18.44 16.11 25.10
C ARG A 258 17.80 17.03 24.07
N ARG A 259 17.78 18.31 24.34
CA ARG A 259 17.35 19.32 23.38
C ARG A 259 18.44 19.60 22.34
N HIS A 260 18.06 19.62 21.09
CA HIS A 260 18.93 19.97 19.99
C HIS A 260 18.22 20.99 19.07
N GLY A 261 18.60 22.26 19.20
CA GLY A 261 17.91 23.34 18.47
C GLY A 261 16.42 23.42 18.80
N THR A 262 15.58 23.28 17.79
CA THR A 262 14.11 23.30 17.91
C THR A 262 13.50 21.92 18.13
N ALA A 263 14.32 20.86 18.16
CA ALA A 263 13.90 19.48 18.34
C ALA A 263 14.35 18.94 19.70
N GLU A 264 13.74 17.85 20.13
CA GLU A 264 14.12 17.03 21.27
C GLU A 264 14.53 15.65 20.75
N ALA A 265 15.77 15.26 21.02
CA ALA A 265 16.31 13.97 20.65
C ALA A 265 16.32 13.04 21.87
N GLU A 266 15.82 11.85 21.68
CA GLU A 266 15.76 10.78 22.65
C GLU A 266 16.48 9.56 22.09
N ILE A 267 17.48 9.05 22.81
CA ILE A 267 18.16 7.82 22.44
C ILE A 267 17.98 6.80 23.53
N THR A 268 17.70 5.57 23.14
CA THR A 268 17.40 4.49 24.06
C THR A 268 18.10 3.21 23.67
N SER A 269 18.57 2.46 24.69
CA SER A 269 19.20 1.15 24.50
C SER A 269 19.05 0.26 25.74
N GLN A 270 19.10 -1.04 25.49
CA GLN A 270 19.17 -2.09 26.51
C GLN A 270 20.59 -2.67 26.63
N THR A 271 21.47 -2.37 25.70
CA THR A 271 22.79 -3.01 25.57
C THR A 271 23.96 -2.05 25.66
N LEU A 272 23.75 -0.76 25.38
CA LEU A 272 24.76 0.27 25.50
C LEU A 272 24.66 0.95 26.87
N ASP A 273 25.82 1.28 27.41
CA ASP A 273 25.92 2.07 28.63
C ASP A 273 25.66 3.58 28.35
N GLU A 274 25.47 4.33 29.44
CA GLU A 274 25.19 5.76 29.38
C GLU A 274 26.29 6.57 28.65
N PRO A 275 27.60 6.35 28.88
CA PRO A 275 28.66 7.05 28.17
C PRO A 275 28.59 6.84 26.66
N ALA A 276 28.34 5.60 26.21
CA ALA A 276 28.21 5.27 24.78
C ALA A 276 26.99 5.95 24.17
N LEU A 277 25.83 5.94 24.85
CA LEU A 277 24.63 6.63 24.38
C LEU A 277 24.83 8.15 24.29
N ARG A 278 25.55 8.73 25.28
CA ARG A 278 25.88 10.17 25.25
C ARG A 278 26.80 10.51 24.10
N HIS A 279 27.79 9.67 23.82
CA HIS A 279 28.67 9.84 22.67
C HIS A 279 27.89 9.80 21.34
N LEU A 280 26.95 8.87 21.20
CA LEU A 280 26.08 8.82 20.03
C LEU A 280 25.19 10.07 19.88
N LEU A 281 24.62 10.59 20.98
CA LEU A 281 23.89 11.87 20.94
C LEU A 281 24.76 13.06 20.56
N ASP A 282 26.06 13.00 20.82
CA ASP A 282 27.01 14.05 20.44
C ASP A 282 27.30 14.04 18.92
N THR A 283 27.05 12.92 18.23
CA THR A 283 27.14 12.81 16.76
C THR A 283 25.84 13.17 16.05
N LEU A 284 24.81 13.63 16.79
CA LEU A 284 23.51 13.98 16.21
C LEU A 284 23.66 15.10 15.17
N HIS A 285 23.22 14.82 13.95
CA HIS A 285 23.30 15.76 12.81
C HIS A 285 22.02 15.70 11.96
N PRO A 286 21.70 16.76 11.21
CA PRO A 286 20.59 16.73 10.27
C PRO A 286 20.79 15.62 9.22
N LEU A 287 19.73 14.85 8.96
CA LEU A 287 19.75 13.80 7.94
C LEU A 287 19.97 14.43 6.56
N SER A 288 21.05 14.04 5.89
CA SER A 288 21.35 14.49 4.53
C SER A 288 20.44 13.79 3.50
N ASP A 289 20.27 14.42 2.32
CA ASP A 289 19.50 13.81 1.24
C ASP A 289 20.10 12.44 0.80
N ALA A 290 21.43 12.29 0.86
CA ALA A 290 22.11 11.04 0.52
C ALA A 290 21.85 9.93 1.55
N GLU A 291 21.80 10.26 2.83
CA GLU A 291 21.46 9.31 3.90
C GLU A 291 19.98 8.92 3.83
N LEU A 292 19.10 9.89 3.55
CA LEU A 292 17.69 9.63 3.33
C LEU A 292 17.49 8.65 2.15
N GLU A 293 18.14 8.88 1.02
CA GLU A 293 18.07 7.96 -0.13
C GLU A 293 18.59 6.57 0.23
N ARG A 294 19.70 6.47 0.97
CA ARG A 294 20.23 5.19 1.43
C ARG A 294 19.23 4.43 2.31
N LEU A 295 18.64 5.09 3.31
CA LEU A 295 17.61 4.50 4.17
C LEU A 295 16.38 4.02 3.39
N MET A 296 16.05 4.71 2.30
CA MET A 296 14.94 4.31 1.42
C MET A 296 15.31 3.14 0.50
N GLU A 297 16.53 3.09 -0.04
CA GLU A 297 17.01 2.00 -0.89
C GLU A 297 17.15 0.69 -0.11
N GLU A 298 17.67 0.73 1.10
CA GLU A 298 17.81 -0.41 2.00
C GLU A 298 16.46 -0.90 2.56
N LYS A 299 15.35 -0.27 2.18
CA LYS A 299 13.99 -0.56 2.69
C LYS A 299 13.87 -0.45 4.22
N VAL A 300 14.77 0.26 4.84
CA VAL A 300 14.77 0.55 6.27
C VAL A 300 13.55 1.41 6.64
N ILE A 301 13.12 2.27 5.71
CA ILE A 301 11.94 3.10 5.90
C ILE A 301 10.69 2.27 5.74
N VAL A 302 10.07 1.94 6.85
CA VAL A 302 8.78 1.27 6.89
C VAL A 302 7.69 2.29 6.68
N ARG A 303 6.78 2.02 5.74
CA ARG A 303 5.55 2.80 5.57
C ARG A 303 4.84 2.90 6.92
N GLY A 304 4.79 4.09 7.47
CA GLY A 304 3.87 4.41 8.52
C GLY A 304 2.43 4.27 7.98
N ILE A 305 1.90 3.04 7.96
CA ILE A 305 0.46 2.86 8.02
C ILE A 305 0.11 3.55 9.31
N GLY A 306 -0.70 4.61 9.27
CA GLY A 306 -1.16 5.39 10.42
C GLY A 306 -1.96 4.56 11.42
N ARG A 307 -1.34 3.53 11.96
CA ARG A 307 -1.67 2.98 13.25
C ARG A 307 -0.95 3.88 14.24
N SER A 308 -1.68 4.87 14.74
CA SER A 308 -1.40 5.43 16.06
C SER A 308 -0.90 4.29 16.93
N VAL A 309 0.36 4.41 17.37
CA VAL A 309 0.84 3.65 18.52
C VAL A 309 -0.27 3.81 19.56
N PRO A 310 -0.87 2.74 20.07
CA PRO A 310 -1.83 2.89 21.14
C PRO A 310 -1.09 3.65 22.22
N ALA A 311 -1.55 4.86 22.50
CA ALA A 311 -1.13 5.58 23.69
C ALA A 311 -1.30 4.56 24.83
N VAL A 312 -0.21 4.26 25.53
CA VAL A 312 -0.26 3.46 26.75
C VAL A 312 -1.29 4.17 27.61
N SER A 313 -2.48 3.60 27.68
CA SER A 313 -3.56 4.13 28.51
C SER A 313 -3.04 4.09 29.94
N PRO A 314 -3.06 5.20 30.67
CA PRO A 314 -2.73 5.15 32.10
C PRO A 314 -3.72 4.18 32.77
N PRO A 315 -3.27 3.37 33.74
CA PRO A 315 -4.15 2.47 34.47
C PRO A 315 -5.25 3.30 35.12
N MET A 316 -6.50 2.95 34.86
CA MET A 316 -7.64 3.49 35.60
C MET A 316 -7.50 3.04 37.04
N THR A 317 -7.40 4.00 37.95
CA THR A 317 -7.53 3.83 39.39
C THR A 317 -8.96 3.46 39.79
#